data_7d793b22fe8a2e940b5cb30ae98ca947
#
_entry.id   7d793b22fe8a2e940b5cb30ae98ca947
#
_cell.length_a   1.000
_cell.length_b   1.000
_cell.length_c   1.000
_cell.angle_alpha   90.00
_cell.angle_beta   90.00
_cell.angle_gamma   90.00
#
_symmetry.space_group_name_H-M   'P 1'
#
loop_
_entity.id
_entity.type
_entity.pdbx_description
1 polymer ?
#
loop_
_entity_poly.entity_id
_entity_poly.type
_entity_poly.pdbx_seq_one_letter_code
_entity_poly.pdbx_strand_id
1 'polypeptide(L)'
;RTIPEYFQSSRPMWNIFSYLLPHWKFFSWSCFSSIMNKILDLMPPVLVGWVIDSVRREPPEWISIILGTDEPWDLAVFLAVLGVVIFVFESLFQWAFQHGFMSLAQTIQHKLRTDTYDHLQTREIEFFENNRMGETMAMLNDDVNQIERFLNIGFNEILQLFVLFIFAGGVMFGISWELALVGLLPLPVILWGSLLYQNLISPRYKKVREAVGALSSRLENNIAGIFVIKSFTAEKFESERVAEASREYQQANFQAIKLSALYVPLIRMAIALGFGGVLLLGSYWVLEDRGIITVGELVFFSMMIQRLLWPLTRMGVTLDEYERAKASARRTFGLLETPSKIVSPVQPESLPMPVKGRNADS
;
A
#
# COMPACT_ATOMS: atom_id res chain seq x y z
N ARG A 1 2.78 11.11 25.46
CA ARG A 1 3.98 11.94 25.39
C ARG A 1 4.53 11.84 23.98
N THR A 2 4.65 12.98 23.30
CA THR A 2 5.23 13.09 21.95
C THR A 2 6.71 12.76 22.00
N ILE A 3 7.18 11.96 21.02
CA ILE A 3 8.60 11.70 20.77
C ILE A 3 9.30 13.06 20.71
N PRO A 4 10.45 13.24 21.40
CA PRO A 4 11.19 14.48 21.36
C PRO A 4 11.51 14.87 19.92
N GLU A 5 11.35 16.16 19.56
CA GLU A 5 11.52 16.67 18.19
C GLU A 5 12.90 16.37 17.58
N TYR A 6 13.94 16.17 18.41
CA TYR A 6 15.28 15.85 17.95
C TYR A 6 15.47 14.44 17.38
N PHE A 7 14.48 13.54 17.50
CA PHE A 7 14.48 12.22 16.85
C PHE A 7 13.64 12.17 15.58
N GLN A 8 13.50 13.27 14.86
CA GLN A 8 12.71 13.31 13.63
C GLN A 8 13.60 13.65 12.44
N SER A 9 13.84 12.66 11.57
CA SER A 9 14.49 12.92 10.29
C SER A 9 13.66 13.87 9.43
N SER A 10 14.33 14.84 8.81
CA SER A 10 13.69 15.80 7.90
C SER A 10 13.31 15.19 6.55
N ARG A 11 13.95 14.08 6.13
CA ARG A 11 13.77 13.44 4.82
C ARG A 11 13.62 11.90 4.92
N PRO A 12 12.64 11.40 5.69
CA PRO A 12 12.57 9.99 6.04
C PRO A 12 12.46 9.06 4.82
N MET A 13 11.66 9.43 3.82
CA MET A 13 11.50 8.60 2.62
C MET A 13 12.74 8.61 1.73
N TRP A 14 13.47 9.73 1.67
CA TRP A 14 14.72 9.81 0.93
C TRP A 14 15.80 8.90 1.54
N ASN A 15 15.83 8.81 2.85
CA ASN A 15 16.76 7.93 3.57
C ASN A 15 16.49 6.44 3.28
N ILE A 16 15.23 6.05 3.12
CA ILE A 16 14.89 4.69 2.65
C ILE A 16 15.52 4.44 1.26
N PHE A 17 15.40 5.40 0.35
CA PHE A 17 15.99 5.26 -0.98
C PHE A 17 17.53 5.17 -0.95
N SER A 18 18.21 5.79 0.02
CA SER A 18 19.64 5.65 0.16
C SER A 18 20.08 4.21 0.48
N TYR A 19 19.25 3.45 1.19
CA TYR A 19 19.48 2.01 1.44
C TYR A 19 19.21 1.14 0.20
N LEU A 20 18.43 1.64 -0.76
CA LEU A 20 18.19 0.97 -2.05
C LEU A 20 19.35 1.15 -3.03
N LEU A 21 20.12 2.26 -2.94
CA LEU A 21 21.20 2.58 -3.89
C LEU A 21 22.22 1.47 -4.09
N PRO A 22 22.73 0.74 -3.06
CA PRO A 22 23.64 -0.38 -3.28
C PRO A 22 23.03 -1.52 -4.10
N HIS A 23 21.71 -1.65 -4.10
CA HIS A 23 20.95 -2.71 -4.76
C HIS A 23 20.17 -2.19 -5.98
N TRP A 24 20.54 -1.04 -6.57
CA TRP A 24 19.78 -0.35 -7.61
C TRP A 24 19.46 -1.21 -8.83
N LYS A 25 20.38 -2.12 -9.23
CA LYS A 25 20.14 -3.04 -10.36
C LYS A 25 18.97 -3.99 -10.09
N PHE A 26 18.96 -4.56 -8.91
CA PHE A 26 17.92 -5.48 -8.49
C PHE A 26 16.60 -4.76 -8.29
N PHE A 27 16.62 -3.57 -7.70
CA PHE A 27 15.46 -2.70 -7.57
C PHE A 27 14.87 -2.30 -8.94
N SER A 28 15.72 -1.85 -9.88
CA SER A 28 15.29 -1.49 -11.24
C SER A 28 14.70 -2.68 -12.00
N TRP A 29 15.27 -3.88 -11.84
CA TRP A 29 14.72 -5.10 -12.42
C TRP A 29 13.33 -5.43 -11.83
N SER A 30 13.15 -5.28 -10.51
CA SER A 30 11.85 -5.49 -9.84
C SER A 30 10.80 -4.48 -10.31
N CYS A 31 11.18 -3.20 -10.43
CA CYS A 31 10.32 -2.16 -10.99
C CYS A 31 9.93 -2.45 -12.44
N PHE A 32 10.90 -2.80 -13.29
CA PHE A 32 10.64 -3.17 -14.69
C PHE A 32 9.68 -4.35 -14.78
N SER A 33 9.93 -5.40 -14.00
CA SER A 33 9.06 -6.59 -13.96
C SER A 33 7.65 -6.25 -13.50
N SER A 34 7.51 -5.37 -12.52
CA SER A 34 6.20 -4.91 -12.05
C SER A 34 5.46 -4.09 -13.10
N ILE A 35 6.16 -3.20 -13.82
CA ILE A 35 5.59 -2.41 -14.91
C ILE A 35 5.12 -3.34 -16.04
N MET A 36 5.97 -4.28 -16.47
CA MET A 36 5.63 -5.23 -17.53
C MET A 36 4.47 -6.14 -17.14
N ASN A 37 4.46 -6.65 -15.89
CA ASN A 37 3.35 -7.41 -15.36
C ASN A 37 2.04 -6.59 -15.46
N LYS A 38 2.05 -5.32 -15.02
CA LYS A 38 0.85 -4.48 -15.06
C LYS A 38 0.37 -4.18 -16.48
N ILE A 39 1.29 -3.95 -17.42
CA ILE A 39 0.93 -3.76 -18.83
C ILE A 39 0.30 -5.03 -19.40
N LEU A 40 0.88 -6.19 -19.12
CA LEU A 40 0.34 -7.48 -19.58
C LEU A 40 -1.00 -7.81 -18.93
N ASP A 41 -1.20 -7.50 -17.63
CA ASP A 41 -2.50 -7.61 -16.94
C ASP A 41 -3.60 -6.77 -17.61
N LEU A 42 -3.25 -5.69 -18.31
CA LEU A 42 -4.21 -4.85 -19.02
C LEU A 42 -4.50 -5.32 -20.47
N MET A 43 -3.79 -6.33 -20.97
CA MET A 43 -3.99 -6.82 -22.34
C MET A 43 -5.27 -7.64 -22.55
N PRO A 44 -5.82 -8.42 -21.60
CA PRO A 44 -7.01 -9.22 -21.85
C PRO A 44 -8.22 -8.43 -22.37
N PRO A 45 -8.59 -7.24 -21.87
CA PRO A 45 -9.64 -6.42 -22.48
C PRO A 45 -9.36 -6.04 -23.94
N VAL A 46 -8.10 -5.77 -24.27
CA VAL A 46 -7.68 -5.46 -25.65
C VAL A 46 -7.86 -6.67 -26.56
N LEU A 47 -7.40 -7.85 -26.09
CA LEU A 47 -7.55 -9.10 -26.84
C LEU A 47 -9.01 -9.44 -27.09
N VAL A 48 -9.87 -9.28 -26.09
CA VAL A 48 -11.32 -9.52 -26.24
C VAL A 48 -11.90 -8.58 -27.30
N GLY A 49 -11.53 -7.31 -27.29
CA GLY A 49 -11.93 -6.34 -28.30
C GLY A 49 -11.53 -6.80 -29.70
N TRP A 50 -10.27 -7.16 -29.89
CA TRP A 50 -9.76 -7.65 -31.20
C TRP A 50 -10.41 -8.95 -31.66
N VAL A 51 -10.73 -9.88 -30.75
CA VAL A 51 -11.47 -11.11 -31.09
C VAL A 51 -12.87 -10.77 -31.61
N ILE A 52 -13.59 -9.84 -30.95
CA ILE A 52 -14.93 -9.42 -31.36
C ILE A 52 -14.90 -8.77 -32.75
N ASP A 53 -13.94 -7.87 -33.00
CA ASP A 53 -13.79 -7.21 -34.28
C ASP A 53 -13.43 -8.23 -35.40
N SER A 54 -12.55 -9.20 -35.11
CA SER A 54 -12.21 -10.28 -36.02
C SER A 54 -13.41 -11.14 -36.39
N VAL A 55 -14.25 -11.50 -35.42
CA VAL A 55 -15.50 -12.26 -35.67
C VAL A 55 -16.47 -11.45 -36.52
N ARG A 56 -16.48 -10.12 -36.40
CA ARG A 56 -17.28 -9.22 -37.24
C ARG A 56 -16.70 -8.95 -38.62
N ARG A 57 -15.55 -9.55 -38.95
CA ARG A 57 -14.76 -9.32 -40.17
C ARG A 57 -14.21 -7.90 -40.32
N GLU A 58 -13.91 -7.28 -39.21
CA GLU A 58 -13.28 -5.98 -39.10
C GLU A 58 -11.99 -6.10 -38.26
N PRO A 59 -11.07 -7.06 -38.58
CA PRO A 59 -9.89 -7.31 -37.75
C PRO A 59 -8.93 -6.11 -37.83
N PRO A 60 -8.11 -5.89 -36.78
CA PRO A 60 -6.99 -4.96 -36.88
C PRO A 60 -6.05 -5.37 -38.03
N GLU A 61 -5.70 -4.42 -38.91
CA GLU A 61 -4.90 -4.66 -40.13
C GLU A 61 -3.60 -5.42 -39.86
N TRP A 62 -2.92 -5.11 -38.74
CA TRP A 62 -1.66 -5.74 -38.39
C TRP A 62 -1.79 -7.27 -38.16
N ILE A 63 -2.94 -7.75 -37.68
CA ILE A 63 -3.16 -9.19 -37.44
C ILE A 63 -3.33 -9.90 -38.79
N SER A 64 -4.13 -9.35 -39.69
CA SER A 64 -4.33 -9.88 -41.04
C SER A 64 -3.02 -9.92 -41.84
N ILE A 65 -2.16 -8.90 -41.67
CA ILE A 65 -0.84 -8.85 -42.32
C ILE A 65 0.09 -9.97 -41.78
N ILE A 66 0.12 -10.20 -40.48
CA ILE A 66 0.98 -11.22 -39.84
C ILE A 66 0.54 -12.63 -40.24
N LEU A 67 -0.75 -12.90 -40.26
CA LEU A 67 -1.29 -14.24 -40.54
C LEU A 67 -1.45 -14.51 -42.02
N GLY A 68 -1.56 -13.47 -42.85
CA GLY A 68 -1.83 -13.60 -44.30
C GLY A 68 -3.21 -14.16 -44.60
N THR A 69 -4.17 -14.08 -43.64
CA THR A 69 -5.54 -14.56 -43.77
C THR A 69 -6.49 -13.64 -43.01
N ASP A 70 -7.71 -13.51 -43.54
CA ASP A 70 -8.79 -12.76 -42.89
C ASP A 70 -9.90 -13.71 -42.38
N GLU A 71 -9.62 -15.02 -42.36
CA GLU A 71 -10.59 -16.00 -41.84
C GLU A 71 -10.79 -15.81 -40.33
N PRO A 72 -12.05 -15.53 -39.87
CA PRO A 72 -12.30 -15.21 -38.47
C PRO A 72 -11.84 -16.29 -37.48
N TRP A 73 -11.89 -17.56 -37.91
CA TRP A 73 -11.47 -18.67 -37.05
C TRP A 73 -9.97 -18.68 -36.80
N ASP A 74 -9.16 -18.47 -37.85
CA ASP A 74 -7.71 -18.44 -37.73
C ASP A 74 -7.22 -17.25 -36.88
N LEU A 75 -7.88 -16.08 -37.07
CA LEU A 75 -7.63 -14.89 -36.25
C LEU A 75 -7.99 -15.13 -34.78
N ALA A 76 -9.13 -15.76 -34.49
CA ALA A 76 -9.55 -16.08 -33.13
C ALA A 76 -8.60 -17.07 -32.44
N VAL A 77 -8.13 -18.11 -33.17
CA VAL A 77 -7.16 -19.08 -32.66
C VAL A 77 -5.84 -18.40 -32.35
N PHE A 78 -5.34 -17.53 -33.26
CA PHE A 78 -4.12 -16.76 -33.03
C PHE A 78 -4.22 -15.88 -31.79
N LEU A 79 -5.31 -15.12 -31.63
CA LEU A 79 -5.53 -14.24 -30.47
C LEU A 79 -5.69 -15.05 -29.18
N ALA A 80 -6.30 -16.23 -29.22
CA ALA A 80 -6.38 -17.12 -28.08
C ALA A 80 -5.00 -17.63 -27.63
N VAL A 81 -4.16 -18.07 -28.60
CA VAL A 81 -2.79 -18.49 -28.34
C VAL A 81 -1.94 -17.32 -27.82
N LEU A 82 -2.06 -16.14 -28.44
CA LEU A 82 -1.41 -14.92 -27.99
C LEU A 82 -1.81 -14.58 -26.54
N GLY A 83 -3.10 -14.73 -26.20
CA GLY A 83 -3.61 -14.55 -24.86
C GLY A 83 -2.93 -15.48 -23.85
N VAL A 84 -2.82 -16.77 -24.17
CA VAL A 84 -2.12 -17.74 -23.32
C VAL A 84 -0.64 -17.32 -23.12
N VAL A 85 0.03 -16.92 -24.21
CA VAL A 85 1.44 -16.45 -24.13
C VAL A 85 1.53 -15.22 -23.22
N ILE A 86 0.63 -14.25 -23.36
CA ILE A 86 0.59 -13.05 -22.51
C ILE A 86 0.41 -13.45 -21.04
N PHE A 87 -0.51 -14.36 -20.70
CA PHE A 87 -0.70 -14.83 -19.32
C PHE A 87 0.53 -15.56 -18.75
N VAL A 88 1.26 -16.31 -19.59
CA VAL A 88 2.52 -16.93 -19.17
C VAL A 88 3.56 -15.87 -18.82
N PHE A 89 3.75 -14.88 -19.69
CA PHE A 89 4.70 -13.79 -19.42
C PHE A 89 4.26 -12.93 -18.24
N GLU A 90 2.97 -12.62 -18.12
CA GLU A 90 2.40 -11.92 -16.97
C GLU A 90 2.77 -12.66 -15.65
N SER A 91 2.54 -13.98 -15.62
CA SER A 91 2.86 -14.81 -14.44
C SER A 91 4.36 -14.85 -14.14
N LEU A 92 5.21 -14.91 -15.16
CA LEU A 92 6.67 -14.85 -14.99
C LEU A 92 7.11 -13.50 -14.43
N PHE A 93 6.60 -12.40 -14.96
CA PHE A 93 6.90 -11.06 -14.44
C PHE A 93 6.31 -10.85 -13.05
N GLN A 94 5.14 -11.44 -12.74
CA GLN A 94 4.57 -11.42 -11.40
C GLN A 94 5.49 -12.10 -10.39
N TRP A 95 5.96 -13.29 -10.70
CA TRP A 95 6.93 -13.98 -9.86
C TRP A 95 8.21 -13.17 -9.70
N ALA A 96 8.74 -12.61 -10.80
CA ALA A 96 9.97 -11.85 -10.78
C ALA A 96 9.90 -10.60 -9.90
N PHE A 97 8.85 -9.78 -10.02
CA PHE A 97 8.73 -8.58 -9.18
C PHE A 97 8.41 -8.91 -7.72
N GLN A 98 7.55 -9.91 -7.45
CA GLN A 98 7.26 -10.32 -6.08
C GLN A 98 8.51 -10.82 -5.39
N HIS A 99 9.24 -11.75 -6.01
CA HIS A 99 10.51 -12.22 -5.47
C HIS A 99 11.50 -11.08 -5.28
N GLY A 100 11.57 -10.16 -6.24
CA GLY A 100 12.46 -9.01 -6.20
C GLY A 100 12.17 -8.06 -5.04
N PHE A 101 10.93 -7.57 -4.91
CA PHE A 101 10.57 -6.66 -3.82
C PHE A 101 10.63 -7.32 -2.45
N MET A 102 10.15 -8.56 -2.31
CA MET A 102 10.22 -9.29 -1.04
C MET A 102 11.67 -9.50 -0.57
N SER A 103 12.56 -9.96 -1.46
CA SER A 103 13.97 -10.19 -1.11
C SER A 103 14.70 -8.88 -0.79
N LEU A 104 14.39 -7.82 -1.54
CA LEU A 104 14.97 -6.50 -1.31
C LEU A 104 14.50 -5.91 0.03
N ALA A 105 13.20 -5.99 0.31
CA ALA A 105 12.62 -5.53 1.56
C ALA A 105 13.25 -6.23 2.77
N GLN A 106 13.46 -7.56 2.70
CA GLN A 106 14.14 -8.33 3.73
C GLN A 106 15.62 -7.94 3.90
N THR A 107 16.31 -7.69 2.81
CA THR A 107 17.72 -7.24 2.86
C THR A 107 17.85 -5.87 3.53
N ILE A 108 16.96 -4.93 3.20
CA ILE A 108 16.94 -3.59 3.80
C ILE A 108 16.50 -3.68 5.27
N GLN A 109 15.49 -4.49 5.59
CA GLN A 109 15.04 -4.72 6.95
C GLN A 109 16.18 -5.21 7.84
N HIS A 110 16.92 -6.22 7.38
CA HIS A 110 18.07 -6.74 8.11
C HIS A 110 19.13 -5.66 8.34
N LYS A 111 19.51 -4.96 7.28
CA LYS A 111 20.52 -3.90 7.35
C LYS A 111 20.07 -2.75 8.26
N LEU A 112 18.84 -2.28 8.10
CA LEU A 112 18.33 -1.18 8.92
C LEU A 112 18.24 -1.56 10.39
N ARG A 113 17.88 -2.81 10.71
CA ARG A 113 17.85 -3.31 12.09
C ARG A 113 19.25 -3.39 12.70
N THR A 114 20.24 -3.89 11.96
CA THR A 114 21.62 -3.99 12.43
C THR A 114 22.22 -2.60 12.59
N ASP A 115 22.10 -1.71 11.61
CA ASP A 115 22.61 -0.34 11.68
C ASP A 115 21.99 0.44 12.86
N THR A 116 20.68 0.27 13.10
CA THR A 116 19.98 0.89 14.23
C THR A 116 20.46 0.33 15.57
N TYR A 117 20.66 -0.99 15.65
CA TYR A 117 21.17 -1.63 16.86
C TYR A 117 22.62 -1.23 17.15
N ASP A 118 23.49 -1.25 16.13
CA ASP A 118 24.89 -0.83 16.27
C ASP A 118 24.99 0.63 16.72
N HIS A 119 24.13 1.49 16.16
CA HIS A 119 24.06 2.89 16.57
C HIS A 119 23.60 3.05 18.03
N LEU A 120 22.63 2.24 18.49
CA LEU A 120 22.21 2.23 19.89
C LEU A 120 23.36 1.82 20.83
N GLN A 121 24.21 0.87 20.42
CA GLN A 121 25.37 0.46 21.22
C GLN A 121 26.40 1.59 21.45
N THR A 122 26.42 2.59 20.59
CA THR A 122 27.29 3.76 20.70
C THR A 122 26.73 4.87 21.60
N ARG A 123 25.49 4.70 22.11
CA ARG A 123 24.82 5.73 22.91
C ARG A 123 25.29 5.77 24.34
N GLU A 124 25.26 6.96 24.89
CA GLU A 124 25.49 7.24 26.31
C GLU A 124 24.39 6.62 27.21
N ILE A 125 24.72 6.30 28.44
CA ILE A 125 23.80 5.72 29.44
C ILE A 125 22.58 6.64 29.66
N GLU A 126 22.82 7.96 29.68
CA GLU A 126 21.75 8.98 29.80
C GLU A 126 20.63 8.80 28.76
N PHE A 127 20.95 8.32 27.56
CA PHE A 127 19.95 8.01 26.54
C PHE A 127 18.96 6.94 27.01
N PHE A 128 19.47 5.86 27.63
CA PHE A 128 18.64 4.74 28.09
C PHE A 128 17.85 5.07 29.36
N GLU A 129 18.37 6.00 30.20
CA GLU A 129 17.65 6.51 31.37
C GLU A 129 16.46 7.40 30.96
N ASN A 130 16.62 8.22 29.91
CA ASN A 130 15.61 9.16 29.44
C ASN A 130 14.58 8.53 28.50
N ASN A 131 14.91 7.42 27.84
CA ASN A 131 14.03 6.74 26.88
C ASN A 131 13.55 5.39 27.45
N ARG A 132 12.26 5.10 27.26
CA ARG A 132 11.71 3.83 27.71
C ARG A 132 12.24 2.69 26.84
N MET A 133 12.70 1.62 27.47
CA MET A 133 13.16 0.41 26.76
C MET A 133 12.13 -0.10 25.75
N GLY A 134 10.83 -0.04 26.07
CA GLY A 134 9.76 -0.44 25.15
C GLY A 134 9.67 0.39 23.86
N GLU A 135 9.95 1.69 23.92
CA GLU A 135 9.99 2.57 22.73
C GLU A 135 11.19 2.23 21.85
N THR A 136 12.34 1.97 22.43
CA THR A 136 13.55 1.54 21.70
C THR A 136 13.35 0.18 21.03
N MET A 137 12.72 -0.78 21.73
CA MET A 137 12.37 -2.08 21.14
C MET A 137 11.33 -1.96 20.03
N ALA A 138 10.36 -1.06 20.16
CA ALA A 138 9.40 -0.79 19.09
C ALA A 138 10.07 -0.22 17.84
N MET A 139 11.09 0.66 17.96
CA MET A 139 11.85 1.15 16.81
C MET A 139 12.60 0.02 16.10
N LEU A 140 13.26 -0.88 16.85
CA LEU A 140 14.02 -2.00 16.28
C LEU A 140 13.17 -3.07 15.60
N ASN A 141 11.93 -3.26 16.06
CA ASN A 141 11.03 -4.29 15.56
C ASN A 141 9.89 -3.70 14.73
N ASP A 142 8.99 -2.95 15.36
CA ASP A 142 7.74 -2.54 14.72
C ASP A 142 7.96 -1.51 13.62
N ASP A 143 8.82 -0.51 13.85
CA ASP A 143 9.11 0.53 12.86
C ASP A 143 9.88 -0.03 11.67
N VAL A 144 10.89 -0.87 11.93
CA VAL A 144 11.67 -1.52 10.85
C VAL A 144 10.78 -2.48 10.04
N ASN A 145 9.88 -3.23 10.70
CA ASN A 145 8.90 -4.09 10.02
C ASN A 145 7.88 -3.27 9.21
N GLN A 146 7.50 -2.07 9.67
CA GLN A 146 6.59 -1.21 8.93
C GLN A 146 7.25 -0.64 7.66
N ILE A 147 8.54 -0.30 7.72
CA ILE A 147 9.32 0.14 6.55
C ILE A 147 9.46 -1.02 5.55
N GLU A 148 9.78 -2.23 6.02
CA GLU A 148 9.84 -3.44 5.20
C GLU A 148 8.52 -3.68 4.47
N ARG A 149 7.38 -3.65 5.17
CA ARG A 149 6.06 -3.87 4.61
C ARG A 149 5.75 -2.88 3.49
N PHE A 150 6.11 -1.61 3.68
CA PHE A 150 5.95 -0.60 2.65
C PHE A 150 6.80 -0.89 1.42
N LEU A 151 8.07 -1.29 1.57
CA LEU A 151 8.95 -1.63 0.45
C LEU A 151 8.47 -2.88 -0.29
N ASN A 152 7.93 -3.86 0.43
CA ASN A 152 7.44 -5.11 -0.13
C ASN A 152 6.12 -4.91 -0.91
N ILE A 153 5.13 -4.24 -0.30
CA ILE A 153 3.77 -4.14 -0.84
C ILE A 153 3.43 -2.71 -1.26
N GLY A 154 3.56 -1.75 -0.35
CA GLY A 154 3.03 -0.39 -0.54
C GLY A 154 3.67 0.34 -1.72
N PHE A 155 5.00 0.23 -1.89
CA PHE A 155 5.69 0.84 -3.02
C PHE A 155 5.23 0.25 -4.35
N ASN A 156 5.10 -1.07 -4.44
CA ASN A 156 4.64 -1.75 -5.64
C ASN A 156 3.19 -1.40 -6.00
N GLU A 157 2.30 -1.29 -5.01
CA GLU A 157 0.90 -0.87 -5.25
C GLU A 157 0.84 0.54 -5.84
N ILE A 158 1.64 1.48 -5.33
CA ILE A 158 1.72 2.84 -5.86
C ILE A 158 2.26 2.82 -7.29
N LEU A 159 3.36 2.09 -7.55
CA LEU A 159 3.94 1.96 -8.88
C LEU A 159 2.92 1.39 -9.89
N GLN A 160 2.26 0.30 -9.55
CA GLN A 160 1.26 -0.32 -10.43
C GLN A 160 0.04 0.58 -10.66
N LEU A 161 -0.35 1.39 -9.68
CA LEU A 161 -1.40 2.38 -9.84
C LEU A 161 -1.02 3.45 -10.88
N PHE A 162 0.20 3.98 -10.82
CA PHE A 162 0.70 4.92 -11.81
C PHE A 162 0.73 4.31 -13.21
N VAL A 163 1.25 3.08 -13.35
CA VAL A 163 1.28 2.37 -14.64
C VAL A 163 -0.12 2.17 -15.18
N LEU A 164 -1.07 1.75 -14.33
CA LEU A 164 -2.47 1.57 -14.70
C LEU A 164 -3.07 2.85 -15.30
N PHE A 165 -2.92 4.00 -14.60
CA PHE A 165 -3.51 5.26 -15.08
C PHE A 165 -2.83 5.78 -16.35
N ILE A 166 -1.50 5.68 -16.44
CA ILE A 166 -0.76 6.13 -17.61
C ILE A 166 -1.05 5.25 -18.82
N PHE A 167 -0.97 3.94 -18.66
CA PHE A 167 -1.11 3.00 -19.78
C PHE A 167 -2.58 2.86 -20.20
N ALA A 168 -3.48 2.51 -19.28
CA ALA A 168 -4.90 2.35 -19.60
C ALA A 168 -5.52 3.68 -20.04
N GLY A 169 -5.22 4.78 -19.33
CA GLY A 169 -5.64 6.12 -19.74
C GLY A 169 -5.09 6.48 -21.12
N GLY A 170 -3.80 6.30 -21.35
CA GLY A 170 -3.17 6.59 -22.64
C GLY A 170 -3.81 5.83 -23.81
N VAL A 171 -4.07 4.53 -23.64
CA VAL A 171 -4.75 3.72 -24.66
C VAL A 171 -6.19 4.21 -24.89
N MET A 172 -6.95 4.44 -23.81
CA MET A 172 -8.33 4.94 -23.91
C MET A 172 -8.41 6.29 -24.64
N PHE A 173 -7.54 7.25 -24.29
CA PHE A 173 -7.47 8.55 -24.96
C PHE A 173 -6.98 8.44 -26.42
N GLY A 174 -6.13 7.48 -26.72
CA GLY A 174 -5.65 7.21 -28.08
C GLY A 174 -6.74 6.66 -29.02
N ILE A 175 -7.69 5.88 -28.49
CA ILE A 175 -8.81 5.32 -29.28
C ILE A 175 -9.89 6.40 -29.44
N SER A 176 -10.43 6.93 -28.34
CA SER A 176 -11.45 8.00 -28.37
C SER A 176 -11.35 8.86 -27.12
N TRP A 177 -10.96 10.11 -27.28
CA TRP A 177 -10.83 11.05 -26.16
C TRP A 177 -12.19 11.39 -25.52
N GLU A 178 -13.27 11.47 -26.32
CA GLU A 178 -14.60 11.77 -25.82
C GLU A 178 -15.13 10.65 -24.93
N LEU A 179 -14.96 9.40 -25.39
CA LEU A 179 -15.42 8.22 -24.65
C LEU A 179 -14.58 8.00 -23.39
N ALA A 180 -13.27 8.29 -23.48
CA ALA A 180 -12.36 8.27 -22.33
C ALA A 180 -12.78 9.29 -21.27
N LEU A 181 -13.14 10.52 -21.66
CA LEU A 181 -13.64 11.54 -20.72
C LEU A 181 -14.94 11.11 -20.04
N VAL A 182 -15.89 10.53 -20.78
CA VAL A 182 -17.16 10.03 -20.20
C VAL A 182 -16.86 8.90 -19.20
N GLY A 183 -15.98 7.96 -19.56
CA GLY A 183 -15.59 6.86 -18.69
C GLY A 183 -14.84 7.30 -17.43
N LEU A 184 -14.04 8.36 -17.51
CA LEU A 184 -13.25 8.90 -16.40
C LEU A 184 -14.00 9.99 -15.59
N LEU A 185 -15.16 10.43 -16.05
CA LEU A 185 -15.98 11.42 -15.33
C LEU A 185 -16.27 11.05 -13.86
N PRO A 186 -16.44 9.77 -13.48
CA PRO A 186 -16.57 9.38 -12.08
C PRO A 186 -15.31 9.64 -11.23
N LEU A 187 -14.12 9.75 -11.82
CA LEU A 187 -12.85 9.89 -11.10
C LEU A 187 -12.83 11.09 -10.14
N PRO A 188 -13.13 12.34 -10.58
CA PRO A 188 -13.21 13.48 -9.69
C PRO A 188 -14.25 13.31 -8.57
N VAL A 189 -15.40 12.70 -8.90
CA VAL A 189 -16.48 12.43 -7.94
C VAL A 189 -16.03 11.45 -6.87
N ILE A 190 -15.33 10.38 -7.26
CA ILE A 190 -14.79 9.37 -6.34
C ILE A 190 -13.71 10.01 -5.45
N LEU A 191 -12.78 10.79 -6.00
CA LEU A 191 -11.73 11.44 -5.22
C LEU A 191 -12.31 12.43 -4.21
N TRP A 192 -13.21 13.28 -4.64
CA TRP A 192 -13.88 14.24 -3.74
C TRP A 192 -14.73 13.52 -2.68
N GLY A 193 -15.51 12.52 -3.08
CA GLY A 193 -16.29 11.68 -2.17
C GLY A 193 -15.42 10.95 -1.14
N SER A 194 -14.23 10.48 -1.53
CA SER A 194 -13.27 9.85 -0.63
C SER A 194 -12.73 10.82 0.42
N LEU A 195 -12.43 12.06 0.04
CA LEU A 195 -12.00 13.10 0.99
C LEU A 195 -13.12 13.46 1.98
N LEU A 196 -14.35 13.61 1.49
CA LEU A 196 -15.51 13.82 2.36
C LEU A 196 -15.71 12.65 3.33
N TYR A 197 -15.64 11.43 2.83
CA TYR A 197 -15.75 10.23 3.65
C TYR A 197 -14.69 10.21 4.75
N GLN A 198 -13.44 10.53 4.44
CA GLN A 198 -12.34 10.55 5.40
C GLN A 198 -12.59 11.55 6.54
N ASN A 199 -13.10 12.73 6.22
CA ASN A 199 -13.49 13.73 7.21
C ASN A 199 -14.64 13.27 8.12
N LEU A 200 -15.58 12.49 7.58
CA LEU A 200 -16.72 11.97 8.31
C LEU A 200 -16.39 10.74 9.17
N ILE A 201 -15.48 9.89 8.71
CA ILE A 201 -15.15 8.62 9.40
C ILE A 201 -14.12 8.83 10.52
N SER A 202 -13.18 9.76 10.35
CA SER A 202 -12.09 10.01 11.30
C SER A 202 -12.58 10.26 12.74
N PRO A 203 -13.56 11.15 12.99
CA PRO A 203 -14.05 11.36 14.35
C PRO A 203 -14.76 10.15 14.95
N ARG A 204 -15.36 9.27 14.12
CA ARG A 204 -15.99 8.03 14.59
C ARG A 204 -14.94 7.02 15.04
N TYR A 205 -13.87 6.82 14.26
CA TYR A 205 -12.77 5.97 14.67
C TYR A 205 -12.01 6.52 15.89
N LYS A 206 -11.97 7.85 16.09
CA LYS A 206 -11.46 8.43 17.32
C LYS A 206 -12.25 7.97 18.53
N LYS A 207 -13.60 8.04 18.47
CA LYS A 207 -14.49 7.53 19.54
C LYS A 207 -14.31 6.03 19.79
N VAL A 208 -14.14 5.24 18.72
CA VAL A 208 -13.84 3.80 18.85
C VAL A 208 -12.54 3.57 19.62
N ARG A 209 -11.49 4.34 19.30
CA ARG A 209 -10.19 4.25 20.02
C ARG A 209 -10.30 4.66 21.48
N GLU A 210 -11.07 5.69 21.79
CA GLU A 210 -11.32 6.13 23.17
C GLU A 210 -12.08 5.05 23.96
N ALA A 211 -13.12 4.46 23.38
CA ALA A 211 -13.91 3.41 24.02
C ALA A 211 -13.10 2.11 24.23
N VAL A 212 -12.29 1.68 23.24
CA VAL A 212 -11.44 0.51 23.43
C VAL A 212 -10.34 0.76 24.46
N GLY A 213 -9.80 1.98 24.52
CA GLY A 213 -8.83 2.37 25.55
C GLY A 213 -9.42 2.28 26.96
N ALA A 214 -10.63 2.79 27.16
CA ALA A 214 -11.34 2.69 28.43
C ALA A 214 -11.63 1.23 28.83
N LEU A 215 -12.07 0.39 27.88
CA LEU A 215 -12.30 -1.04 28.10
C LEU A 215 -11.00 -1.76 28.48
N SER A 216 -9.91 -1.52 27.73
CA SER A 216 -8.60 -2.16 27.98
C SER A 216 -8.04 -1.78 29.35
N SER A 217 -8.11 -0.50 29.74
CA SER A 217 -7.66 -0.03 31.04
C SER A 217 -8.46 -0.68 32.18
N ARG A 218 -9.79 -0.86 31.99
CA ARG A 218 -10.64 -1.54 33.00
C ARG A 218 -10.27 -3.01 33.11
N LEU A 219 -10.06 -3.71 31.99
CA LEU A 219 -9.65 -5.11 31.99
C LEU A 219 -8.28 -5.28 32.67
N GLU A 220 -7.32 -4.42 32.34
CA GLU A 220 -5.97 -4.41 32.96
C GLU A 220 -6.06 -4.23 34.46
N ASN A 221 -6.81 -3.22 34.94
CA ASN A 221 -7.00 -2.96 36.35
C ASN A 221 -7.67 -4.13 37.09
N ASN A 222 -8.69 -4.76 36.48
CA ASN A 222 -9.39 -5.88 37.08
C ASN A 222 -8.50 -7.14 37.16
N ILE A 223 -7.70 -7.40 36.12
CA ILE A 223 -6.77 -8.53 36.12
C ILE A 223 -5.64 -8.30 37.15
N ALA A 224 -5.08 -7.08 37.19
CA ALA A 224 -4.06 -6.72 38.18
C ALA A 224 -4.60 -6.78 39.62
N GLY A 225 -5.86 -6.36 39.82
CA GLY A 225 -6.54 -6.37 41.13
C GLY A 225 -7.35 -7.63 41.43
N ILE A 226 -7.14 -8.76 40.72
CA ILE A 226 -7.99 -9.95 40.80
C ILE A 226 -8.12 -10.50 42.22
N PHE A 227 -7.06 -10.45 43.05
CA PHE A 227 -7.11 -10.86 44.45
C PHE A 227 -8.07 -10.05 45.28
N VAL A 228 -8.12 -8.71 45.04
CA VAL A 228 -9.06 -7.82 45.73
C VAL A 228 -10.50 -8.17 45.35
N ILE A 229 -10.75 -8.34 44.05
CA ILE A 229 -12.09 -8.71 43.55
C ILE A 229 -12.56 -10.03 44.19
N LYS A 230 -11.65 -11.03 44.24
CA LYS A 230 -11.94 -12.34 44.84
C LYS A 230 -12.18 -12.23 46.35
N SER A 231 -11.35 -11.44 47.06
CA SER A 231 -11.49 -11.28 48.52
C SER A 231 -12.80 -10.63 48.94
N PHE A 232 -13.36 -9.74 48.09
CA PHE A 232 -14.62 -9.08 48.33
C PHE A 232 -15.82 -9.71 47.62
N THR A 233 -15.64 -10.85 46.94
CA THR A 233 -16.66 -11.55 46.15
C THR A 233 -17.38 -10.61 45.16
N ALA A 234 -16.59 -9.70 44.53
CA ALA A 234 -17.11 -8.60 43.72
C ALA A 234 -17.11 -8.96 42.20
N GLU A 235 -16.97 -10.25 41.84
CA GLU A 235 -16.83 -10.70 40.43
C GLU A 235 -18.00 -10.27 39.56
N LYS A 236 -19.24 -10.40 40.11
CA LYS A 236 -20.43 -10.03 39.35
C LYS A 236 -20.49 -8.52 39.09
N PHE A 237 -20.16 -7.71 40.09
CA PHE A 237 -20.11 -6.25 39.95
C PHE A 237 -19.10 -5.79 38.92
N GLU A 238 -17.87 -6.31 38.95
CA GLU A 238 -16.85 -5.96 37.99
C GLU A 238 -17.13 -6.52 36.57
N SER A 239 -17.76 -7.69 36.47
CA SER A 239 -18.24 -8.24 35.20
C SER A 239 -19.30 -7.34 34.54
N GLU A 240 -20.24 -6.81 35.32
CA GLU A 240 -21.25 -5.88 34.81
C GLU A 240 -20.63 -4.57 34.32
N ARG A 241 -19.62 -4.04 35.02
CA ARG A 241 -18.85 -2.84 34.62
C ARG A 241 -18.08 -3.04 33.37
N VAL A 242 -17.45 -4.21 33.18
CA VAL A 242 -16.78 -4.58 31.93
C VAL A 242 -17.78 -4.72 30.79
N ALA A 243 -18.91 -5.37 31.03
CA ALA A 243 -19.98 -5.51 30.05
C ALA A 243 -20.55 -4.15 29.59
N GLU A 244 -20.64 -3.16 30.49
CA GLU A 244 -21.03 -1.80 30.13
C GLU A 244 -19.99 -1.11 29.23
N ALA A 245 -18.72 -1.13 29.59
CA ALA A 245 -17.63 -0.58 28.76
C ALA A 245 -17.55 -1.28 27.40
N SER A 246 -17.81 -2.59 27.35
CA SER A 246 -17.88 -3.35 26.10
C SER A 246 -19.06 -2.93 25.22
N ARG A 247 -20.21 -2.61 25.83
CA ARG A 247 -21.38 -2.07 25.11
C ARG A 247 -21.11 -0.68 24.53
N GLU A 248 -20.44 0.20 25.27
CA GLU A 248 -20.03 1.53 24.76
C GLU A 248 -19.09 1.39 23.55
N TYR A 249 -18.09 0.51 23.64
CA TYR A 249 -17.21 0.18 22.52
C TYR A 249 -18.00 -0.37 21.34
N GLN A 250 -18.93 -1.29 21.56
CA GLN A 250 -19.80 -1.85 20.52
C GLN A 250 -20.62 -0.76 19.81
N GLN A 251 -21.23 0.16 20.58
CA GLN A 251 -22.02 1.25 20.02
C GLN A 251 -21.18 2.21 19.19
N ALA A 252 -19.97 2.56 19.67
CA ALA A 252 -19.04 3.38 18.91
C ALA A 252 -18.66 2.70 17.59
N ASN A 253 -18.39 1.38 17.61
CA ASN A 253 -18.11 0.59 16.40
C ASN A 253 -19.31 0.57 15.44
N PHE A 254 -20.52 0.38 15.91
CA PHE A 254 -21.70 0.40 15.04
C PHE A 254 -21.85 1.72 14.29
N GLN A 255 -21.54 2.86 14.94
CA GLN A 255 -21.56 4.16 14.27
C GLN A 255 -20.47 4.29 13.18
N ALA A 256 -19.30 3.69 13.40
CA ALA A 256 -18.24 3.65 12.41
C ALA A 256 -18.59 2.68 11.26
N ILE A 257 -19.07 1.48 11.58
CA ILE A 257 -19.44 0.43 10.62
C ILE A 257 -20.53 0.91 9.66
N LYS A 258 -21.57 1.60 10.15
CA LYS A 258 -22.65 2.12 9.28
C LYS A 258 -22.10 3.00 8.15
N LEU A 259 -21.15 3.88 8.44
CA LEU A 259 -20.55 4.76 7.44
C LEU A 259 -19.52 4.02 6.58
N SER A 260 -18.70 3.16 7.21
CA SER A 260 -17.68 2.39 6.52
C SER A 260 -18.28 1.43 5.48
N ALA A 261 -19.39 0.76 5.83
CA ALA A 261 -20.09 -0.15 4.94
C ALA A 261 -20.72 0.56 3.72
N LEU A 262 -21.00 1.86 3.82
CA LEU A 262 -21.59 2.63 2.72
C LEU A 262 -20.56 3.10 1.69
N TYR A 263 -19.28 3.17 2.06
CA TYR A 263 -18.24 3.74 1.22
C TYR A 263 -18.04 3.02 -0.12
N VAL A 264 -17.82 1.70 -0.09
CA VAL A 264 -17.59 0.90 -1.30
C VAL A 264 -18.83 0.87 -2.22
N PRO A 265 -20.07 0.69 -1.73
CA PRO A 265 -21.26 0.82 -2.55
C PRO A 265 -21.42 2.17 -3.26
N LEU A 266 -21.13 3.28 -2.59
CA LEU A 266 -21.21 4.61 -3.21
C LEU A 266 -20.18 4.78 -4.35
N ILE A 267 -18.94 4.34 -4.14
CA ILE A 267 -17.94 4.33 -5.22
C ILE A 267 -18.40 3.45 -6.38
N ARG A 268 -18.95 2.25 -6.09
CA ARG A 268 -19.48 1.35 -7.13
C ARG A 268 -20.58 2.01 -7.94
N MET A 269 -21.45 2.77 -7.30
CA MET A 269 -22.50 3.53 -8.02
C MET A 269 -21.90 4.59 -8.95
N ALA A 270 -20.87 5.31 -8.51
CA ALA A 270 -20.16 6.26 -9.35
C ALA A 270 -19.50 5.56 -10.56
N ILE A 271 -18.84 4.41 -10.34
CA ILE A 271 -18.27 3.59 -11.42
C ILE A 271 -19.36 3.12 -12.39
N ALA A 272 -20.52 2.70 -11.88
CA ALA A 272 -21.64 2.25 -12.69
C ALA A 272 -22.21 3.36 -13.60
N LEU A 273 -22.22 4.63 -13.13
CA LEU A 273 -22.61 5.77 -13.94
C LEU A 273 -21.63 6.01 -15.11
N GLY A 274 -20.32 5.95 -14.87
CA GLY A 274 -19.31 6.05 -15.93
C GLY A 274 -19.40 4.90 -16.93
N PHE A 275 -19.54 3.68 -16.44
CA PHE A 275 -19.75 2.49 -17.26
C PHE A 275 -21.03 2.62 -18.13
N GLY A 276 -22.15 3.03 -17.52
CA GLY A 276 -23.42 3.25 -18.23
C GLY A 276 -23.31 4.35 -19.28
N GLY A 277 -22.59 5.44 -18.95
CA GLY A 277 -22.33 6.54 -19.90
C GLY A 277 -21.56 6.07 -21.14
N VAL A 278 -20.50 5.26 -20.93
CA VAL A 278 -19.72 4.68 -22.03
C VAL A 278 -20.54 3.70 -22.85
N LEU A 279 -21.35 2.84 -22.22
CA LEU A 279 -22.23 1.94 -22.94
C LEU A 279 -23.25 2.71 -23.80
N LEU A 280 -23.90 3.73 -23.23
CA LEU A 280 -24.92 4.50 -23.97
C LEU A 280 -24.31 5.28 -25.15
N LEU A 281 -23.26 6.06 -24.89
CA LEU A 281 -22.61 6.88 -25.92
C LEU A 281 -21.91 6.03 -26.98
N GLY A 282 -21.17 5.01 -26.55
CA GLY A 282 -20.45 4.13 -27.45
C GLY A 282 -21.40 3.27 -28.29
N SER A 283 -22.49 2.72 -27.70
CA SER A 283 -23.51 2.01 -28.46
C SER A 283 -24.21 2.91 -29.48
N TYR A 284 -24.49 4.15 -29.13
CA TYR A 284 -25.07 5.12 -30.04
C TYR A 284 -24.16 5.36 -31.26
N TRP A 285 -22.86 5.52 -31.07
CA TRP A 285 -21.90 5.71 -32.17
C TRP A 285 -21.75 4.47 -33.06
N VAL A 286 -21.73 3.29 -32.44
CA VAL A 286 -21.64 2.02 -33.18
C VAL A 286 -22.91 1.79 -34.00
N LEU A 287 -24.12 2.06 -33.46
CA LEU A 287 -25.39 1.85 -34.14
C LEU A 287 -25.63 2.82 -35.31
N GLU A 288 -25.13 4.06 -35.17
CA GLU A 288 -25.22 5.06 -36.25
C GLU A 288 -24.11 4.94 -37.30
N ASP A 289 -23.24 3.92 -37.17
CA ASP A 289 -22.11 3.67 -38.07
C ASP A 289 -21.23 4.91 -38.32
N ARG A 290 -20.95 5.65 -37.24
CA ARG A 290 -20.16 6.90 -37.32
C ARG A 290 -18.68 6.66 -37.58
N GLY A 291 -18.22 5.42 -37.59
CA GLY A 291 -16.81 5.05 -37.78
C GLY A 291 -15.86 5.60 -36.68
N ILE A 292 -16.38 6.02 -35.51
CA ILE A 292 -15.58 6.57 -34.41
C ILE A 292 -14.94 5.47 -33.59
N ILE A 293 -15.69 4.41 -33.31
CA ILE A 293 -15.23 3.23 -32.55
C ILE A 293 -15.83 1.95 -33.12
N THR A 294 -15.11 0.83 -32.96
CA THR A 294 -15.61 -0.51 -33.28
C THR A 294 -16.41 -1.11 -32.12
N VAL A 295 -17.07 -2.24 -32.35
CA VAL A 295 -17.74 -2.99 -31.26
C VAL A 295 -16.73 -3.55 -30.27
N GLY A 296 -15.58 -4.03 -30.76
CA GLY A 296 -14.50 -4.51 -29.91
C GLY A 296 -13.93 -3.42 -29.03
N GLU A 297 -13.76 -2.21 -29.56
CA GLU A 297 -13.32 -1.05 -28.78
C GLU A 297 -14.35 -0.64 -27.71
N LEU A 298 -15.65 -0.71 -28.00
CA LEU A 298 -16.69 -0.49 -27.00
C LEU A 298 -16.60 -1.48 -25.84
N VAL A 299 -16.37 -2.77 -26.14
CA VAL A 299 -16.19 -3.81 -25.12
C VAL A 299 -14.90 -3.56 -24.34
N PHE A 300 -13.81 -3.19 -25.01
CA PHE A 300 -12.56 -2.80 -24.38
C PHE A 300 -12.78 -1.66 -23.37
N PHE A 301 -13.42 -0.56 -23.78
CA PHE A 301 -13.74 0.56 -22.88
C PHE A 301 -14.56 0.12 -21.67
N SER A 302 -15.58 -0.70 -21.89
CA SER A 302 -16.47 -1.20 -20.84
C SER A 302 -15.73 -2.02 -19.77
N MET A 303 -14.78 -2.86 -20.20
CA MET A 303 -13.94 -3.64 -19.29
C MET A 303 -12.86 -2.77 -18.61
N MET A 304 -12.25 -1.86 -19.36
CA MET A 304 -11.13 -1.05 -18.88
C MET A 304 -11.54 -0.05 -17.81
N ILE A 305 -12.73 0.56 -17.92
CA ILE A 305 -13.24 1.50 -16.91
C ILE A 305 -13.33 0.84 -15.54
N GLN A 306 -13.84 -0.38 -15.48
CA GLN A 306 -13.94 -1.11 -14.21
C GLN A 306 -12.55 -1.40 -13.64
N ARG A 307 -11.60 -1.85 -14.46
CA ARG A 307 -10.22 -2.11 -14.04
C ARG A 307 -9.49 -0.86 -13.57
N LEU A 308 -9.75 0.30 -14.22
CA LEU A 308 -9.09 1.56 -13.90
C LEU A 308 -9.65 2.20 -12.63
N LEU A 309 -10.97 2.16 -12.42
CA LEU A 309 -11.60 2.84 -11.30
C LEU A 309 -11.65 1.99 -10.02
N TRP A 310 -11.62 0.65 -10.12
CA TRP A 310 -11.71 -0.23 -8.97
C TRP A 310 -10.57 -0.06 -7.93
N PRO A 311 -9.30 0.10 -8.31
CA PRO A 311 -8.21 0.33 -7.34
C PRO A 311 -8.39 1.58 -6.49
N LEU A 312 -9.15 2.58 -6.94
CA LEU A 312 -9.45 3.78 -6.15
C LEU A 312 -10.20 3.46 -4.85
N THR A 313 -10.95 2.38 -4.81
CA THR A 313 -11.63 1.93 -3.58
C THR A 313 -10.63 1.57 -2.47
N ARG A 314 -9.40 1.20 -2.83
CA ARG A 314 -8.33 0.79 -1.91
C ARG A 314 -7.26 1.87 -1.70
N MET A 315 -7.31 2.96 -2.46
CA MET A 315 -6.29 4.01 -2.41
C MET A 315 -6.09 4.58 -0.99
N GLY A 316 -7.17 4.66 -0.20
CA GLY A 316 -7.08 5.08 1.20
C GLY A 316 -6.20 4.17 2.07
N VAL A 317 -6.26 2.86 1.85
CA VAL A 317 -5.43 1.87 2.58
C VAL A 317 -3.96 2.01 2.17
N THR A 318 -3.69 2.18 0.88
CA THR A 318 -2.33 2.34 0.35
C THR A 318 -1.68 3.64 0.85
N LEU A 319 -2.44 4.75 0.90
CA LEU A 319 -1.96 6.02 1.48
C LEU A 319 -1.71 5.90 2.98
N ASP A 320 -2.54 5.18 3.70
CA ASP A 320 -2.38 4.93 5.15
C ASP A 320 -1.11 4.11 5.44
N GLU A 321 -0.81 3.12 4.58
CA GLU A 321 0.43 2.34 4.64
C GLU A 321 1.67 3.21 4.39
N TYR A 322 1.59 4.12 3.40
CA TYR A 322 2.65 5.10 3.12
C TYR A 322 2.89 6.04 4.32
N GLU A 323 1.84 6.63 4.91
CA GLU A 323 1.99 7.54 6.04
C GLU A 323 2.52 6.82 7.30
N ARG A 324 2.11 5.57 7.53
CA ARG A 324 2.68 4.74 8.61
C ARG A 324 4.17 4.48 8.38
N ALA A 325 4.55 4.06 7.18
CA ALA A 325 5.96 3.84 6.84
C ALA A 325 6.80 5.11 6.98
N LYS A 326 6.27 6.25 6.55
CA LYS A 326 6.90 7.56 6.69
C LYS A 326 7.10 7.96 8.15
N ALA A 327 6.10 7.71 9.02
CA ALA A 327 6.21 7.95 10.45
C ALA A 327 7.26 7.05 11.11
N SER A 328 7.29 5.76 10.77
CA SER A 328 8.28 4.80 11.25
C SER A 328 9.69 5.15 10.77
N ALA A 329 9.84 5.48 9.49
CA ALA A 329 11.11 5.94 8.92
C ALA A 329 11.61 7.22 9.60
N ARG A 330 10.72 8.17 9.90
CA ARG A 330 11.06 9.40 10.61
C ARG A 330 11.68 9.11 11.98
N ARG A 331 11.14 8.15 12.74
CA ARG A 331 11.68 7.75 14.05
C ARG A 331 13.00 7.01 13.91
N THR A 332 13.06 5.99 13.07
CA THR A 332 14.24 5.14 12.88
C THR A 332 15.44 5.95 12.36
N PHE A 333 15.24 6.74 11.30
CA PHE A 333 16.30 7.58 10.74
C PHE A 333 16.64 8.78 11.65
N GLY A 334 15.67 9.31 12.39
CA GLY A 334 15.91 10.33 13.41
C GLY A 334 16.87 9.84 14.49
N LEU A 335 16.72 8.58 14.91
CA LEU A 335 17.67 7.95 15.83
C LEU A 335 19.07 7.82 15.20
N LEU A 336 19.15 7.32 13.96
CA LEU A 336 20.41 7.13 13.22
C LEU A 336 21.14 8.44 12.92
N GLU A 337 20.42 9.53 12.65
CA GLU A 337 20.96 10.85 12.35
C GLU A 337 21.42 11.61 13.62
N THR A 338 20.97 11.20 14.79
CA THR A 338 21.35 11.87 16.05
C THR A 338 22.76 11.45 16.42
N PRO A 339 23.74 12.37 16.56
CA PRO A 339 25.13 12.02 16.92
C PRO A 339 25.23 11.53 18.34
N SER A 340 26.15 10.58 18.62
CA SER A 340 26.52 10.21 19.99
C SER A 340 27.27 11.36 20.67
N LYS A 341 27.00 11.59 21.95
CA LYS A 341 27.76 12.55 22.76
C LYS A 341 29.17 12.00 23.10
N ILE A 342 29.34 10.68 22.99
CA ILE A 342 30.62 10.03 23.22
C ILE A 342 31.44 10.05 21.93
N VAL A 343 32.37 10.97 21.85
CA VAL A 343 33.28 11.09 20.69
C VAL A 343 34.65 10.56 21.09
N SER A 344 35.17 9.58 20.33
CA SER A 344 36.56 9.13 20.54
C SER A 344 37.53 10.29 20.23
N PRO A 345 38.57 10.50 21.06
CA PRO A 345 39.53 11.53 20.79
C PRO A 345 40.28 11.28 19.48
N VAL A 346 40.64 12.35 18.75
CA VAL A 346 41.34 12.29 17.48
C VAL A 346 42.68 11.56 17.54
N GLN A 347 43.31 11.58 18.73
CA GLN A 347 44.52 10.82 19.05
C GLN A 347 44.26 10.05 20.36
N PRO A 348 43.84 8.79 20.31
CA PRO A 348 43.65 7.98 21.51
C PRO A 348 45.00 7.64 22.13
N GLU A 349 45.17 7.95 23.41
CA GLU A 349 46.31 7.44 24.18
C GLU A 349 46.12 5.92 24.40
N SER A 350 47.14 5.14 24.11
CA SER A 350 47.12 3.71 24.41
C SER A 350 47.25 3.50 25.93
N LEU A 351 46.26 2.78 26.49
CA LEU A 351 46.37 2.37 27.90
C LEU A 351 47.58 1.45 28.06
N PRO A 352 48.40 1.65 29.12
CA PRO A 352 49.52 0.76 29.39
C PRO A 352 48.98 -0.67 29.67
N MET A 353 49.46 -1.64 28.94
CA MET A 353 49.14 -3.05 29.19
C MET A 353 50.24 -3.71 30.04
N PRO A 354 49.89 -4.50 31.07
CA PRO A 354 48.56 -4.78 31.61
C PRO A 354 48.06 -3.69 32.58
N VAL A 355 46.75 -3.41 32.51
CA VAL A 355 46.08 -2.56 33.50
C VAL A 355 46.09 -3.32 34.83
N LYS A 356 47.05 -3.00 35.72
CA LYS A 356 47.06 -3.52 37.10
C LYS A 356 45.96 -2.79 37.87
N GLY A 357 44.88 -3.50 38.19
CA GLY A 357 43.90 -3.01 39.15
C GLY A 357 44.61 -2.78 40.49
N ARG A 358 44.35 -1.65 41.15
CA ARG A 358 44.77 -1.45 42.55
C ARG A 358 43.98 -2.44 43.38
N ASN A 359 44.69 -3.40 44.02
CA ASN A 359 44.06 -4.19 45.06
C ASN A 359 43.62 -3.22 46.18
N ALA A 360 42.32 -3.27 46.50
CA ALA A 360 41.72 -2.51 47.60
C ALA A 360 42.03 -3.24 48.94
N ASP A 361 43.34 -3.54 49.21
CA ASP A 361 43.79 -4.06 50.46
C ASP A 361 44.90 -3.16 50.93
N SER A 362 44.54 -2.06 51.65
CA SER A 362 45.31 -1.38 52.70
C SER A 362 44.41 -0.42 53.48
#